data_d64f3ec620b3497332bea7a3b8cdd1b7
#
_entry.id   d64f3ec620b3497332bea7a3b8cdd1b7
#
_cell.length_a   1.000
_cell.length_b   1.000
_cell.length_c   1.000
_cell.angle_alpha   90.00
_cell.angle_beta   90.00
_cell.angle_gamma   90.00
#
_symmetry.space_group_name_H-M   'P 1'
#
loop_
_entity.id
_entity.type
_entity.pdbx_description
1 polymer ?
#
loop_
_entity_poly.entity_id
_entity_poly.type
_entity_poly.pdbx_seq_one_letter_code
_entity_poly.pdbx_strand_id
1 'polypeptide(L)'
;MATEFDAQNLVHSLEHGKGRWWVWLLVAIFGSATLFVLHIWSNPLNQKGAYVPFFRGLTNARGMEQAVIARELSKGHGFQTKVITPAAINLMEQKKGPNSFNDLIKYDADAGFSTVPDFYHAPLWPWLNSMMFRATVAMNDAIKWRTDEAGRPDYWKMKTTDAMHPADRLIASMAAILLLLGITVNYFTGCLLFDKRLSLFCVGLCLLCEHLWEICFTGQPQMLLFFLFSCAMHCFVRALMAKSAEGNTVVWNSLAGMFLGLMCLTHMISLWVVIGALVWVGFVFRPKYMEPAIMLLLVLACILPWMFRTHAVSGSWFGTAKLADQFQVRGTESQIMRQLNKPDEAIEPFDRRAKLQVQIDMQASGFIGHMGGIIAAPIFFLAMLHIFKKREVASFRWAILLMWLFAAVGMAWLGMDGSAHHASDIYLIFIPFMTFYGLGLILMMWSKLEINIRILNIILGCVPFVVSAMPMVRAFTDPPRLNVVFPPYYPLGIAGLSDWFDQRDIICTDMPWATAWYADRNSLWLPQTITDFHELNDFRFNSRITALFLTPESGYRGLLNEIGGEGGEYREWGEFIMRTARANANFPLPAKLAIGPKRHYILYADRNRWDARND
;
A
#
# COMPACT_ATOMS: atom_id res chain seq x y z
N MET A 1 48.73 -27.76 4.71
CA MET A 1 47.45 -28.19 5.28
C MET A 1 46.42 -27.12 4.91
N ALA A 2 45.82 -27.26 3.76
CA ALA A 2 44.69 -26.42 3.37
C ALA A 2 43.47 -26.91 4.17
N THR A 3 42.91 -26.07 4.99
CA THR A 3 41.66 -26.35 5.69
C THR A 3 40.60 -26.57 4.62
N GLU A 4 40.24 -27.82 4.38
CA GLU A 4 39.01 -28.15 3.65
C GLU A 4 37.87 -27.36 4.29
N PHE A 5 37.30 -26.48 3.51
CA PHE A 5 36.09 -25.76 3.90
C PHE A 5 34.98 -26.80 3.96
N ASP A 6 34.87 -27.45 5.11
CA ASP A 6 34.00 -28.58 5.31
C ASP A 6 32.56 -28.08 5.36
N ALA A 7 31.85 -28.27 4.25
CA ALA A 7 30.41 -27.97 4.15
C ALA A 7 29.60 -28.65 5.28
N GLN A 8 30.12 -29.79 5.82
CA GLN A 8 29.55 -30.46 6.97
C GLN A 8 29.72 -29.65 8.26
N ASN A 9 30.86 -28.95 8.46
CA ASN A 9 31.07 -28.09 9.61
C ASN A 9 30.22 -26.83 9.55
N LEU A 10 30.00 -26.22 8.38
CA LEU A 10 29.06 -25.11 8.18
C LEU A 10 27.63 -25.59 8.48
N VAL A 11 27.27 -26.74 7.96
CA VAL A 11 25.99 -27.41 8.18
C VAL A 11 25.78 -27.74 9.65
N HIS A 12 26.77 -28.30 10.33
CA HIS A 12 26.70 -28.60 11.76
C HIS A 12 26.61 -27.34 12.63
N SER A 13 27.28 -26.25 12.25
CA SER A 13 27.19 -24.97 12.96
C SER A 13 25.82 -24.30 12.80
N LEU A 14 25.14 -24.51 11.68
CA LEU A 14 23.75 -24.04 11.45
C LEU A 14 22.74 -24.87 12.26
N GLU A 15 23.01 -26.18 12.47
CA GLU A 15 22.13 -27.06 13.26
C GLU A 15 22.23 -26.84 14.76
N HIS A 16 23.38 -26.49 15.31
CA HIS A 16 23.67 -26.45 16.75
C HIS A 16 23.57 -25.05 17.38
N GLY A 17 22.68 -24.19 16.90
CA GLY A 17 22.34 -22.93 17.57
C GLY A 17 22.87 -21.66 16.92
N LYS A 18 23.85 -21.72 16.03
CA LYS A 18 24.40 -20.55 15.32
C LYS A 18 23.50 -20.03 14.20
N GLY A 19 22.51 -20.81 13.73
CA GLY A 19 21.56 -20.41 12.69
C GLY A 19 20.76 -19.14 13.03
N ARG A 20 20.49 -18.89 14.31
CA ARG A 20 19.85 -17.64 14.76
C ARG A 20 20.70 -16.41 14.47
N TRP A 21 22.01 -16.51 14.60
CA TRP A 21 22.94 -15.41 14.37
C TRP A 21 22.99 -15.03 12.89
N TRP A 22 22.87 -15.99 11.98
CA TRP A 22 22.83 -15.72 10.55
C TRP A 22 21.60 -14.92 10.14
N VAL A 23 20.44 -15.22 10.72
CA VAL A 23 19.22 -14.43 10.45
C VAL A 23 19.37 -13.02 10.97
N TRP A 24 19.83 -12.85 12.23
CA TRP A 24 20.07 -11.53 12.79
C TRP A 24 21.12 -10.75 11.99
N LEU A 25 22.16 -11.41 11.51
CA LEU A 25 23.18 -10.81 10.65
C LEU A 25 22.57 -10.36 9.30
N LEU A 26 21.79 -11.21 8.65
CA LEU A 26 21.10 -10.84 7.39
C LEU A 26 20.12 -9.69 7.62
N VAL A 27 19.31 -9.74 8.64
CA VAL A 27 18.38 -8.64 8.98
C VAL A 27 19.14 -7.35 9.27
N ALA A 28 20.26 -7.43 9.99
CA ALA A 28 21.11 -6.27 10.27
C ALA A 28 21.73 -5.70 8.99
N ILE A 29 22.25 -6.55 8.10
CA ILE A 29 22.84 -6.13 6.81
C ILE A 29 21.78 -5.45 5.95
N PHE A 30 20.64 -6.10 5.72
CA PHE A 30 19.56 -5.54 4.89
C PHE A 30 18.94 -4.31 5.52
N GLY A 31 18.73 -4.29 6.85
CA GLY A 31 18.25 -3.13 7.58
C GLY A 31 19.21 -1.95 7.50
N SER A 32 20.51 -2.17 7.71
CA SER A 32 21.53 -1.12 7.58
C SER A 32 21.67 -0.62 6.15
N ALA A 33 21.64 -1.52 5.15
CA ALA A 33 21.65 -1.14 3.74
C ALA A 33 20.41 -0.30 3.37
N THR A 34 19.24 -0.67 3.86
CA THR A 34 17.99 0.07 3.62
C THR A 34 18.04 1.46 4.25
N LEU A 35 18.46 1.56 5.51
CA LEU A 35 18.61 2.86 6.19
C LEU A 35 19.65 3.73 5.48
N PHE A 36 20.76 3.13 5.05
CA PHE A 36 21.78 3.84 4.26
C PHE A 36 21.20 4.38 2.95
N VAL A 37 20.47 3.54 2.21
CA VAL A 37 19.82 3.94 0.95
C VAL A 37 18.80 5.05 1.20
N LEU A 38 17.93 4.93 2.20
CA LEU A 38 16.86 5.90 2.46
C LEU A 38 17.37 7.24 2.99
N HIS A 39 18.38 7.25 3.86
CA HIS A 39 18.76 8.45 4.60
C HIS A 39 20.08 9.07 4.14
N ILE A 40 20.98 8.31 3.57
CA ILE A 40 22.31 8.77 3.17
C ILE A 40 22.43 8.86 1.65
N TRP A 41 22.19 7.76 0.95
CA TRP A 41 22.35 7.74 -0.51
C TRP A 41 21.29 8.56 -1.23
N SER A 42 20.07 8.60 -0.72
CA SER A 42 18.97 9.39 -1.30
C SER A 42 19.10 10.90 -1.04
N ASN A 43 20.23 11.36 -0.47
CA ASN A 43 20.45 12.77 -0.21
C ASN A 43 20.86 13.50 -1.49
N PRO A 44 20.16 14.61 -1.90
CA PRO A 44 20.43 15.36 -3.12
C PRO A 44 21.75 16.12 -3.13
N LEU A 45 22.52 16.10 -2.04
CA LEU A 45 23.86 16.69 -1.99
C LEU A 45 24.84 16.09 -3.00
N ASN A 46 24.56 14.91 -3.52
CA ASN A 46 25.24 14.40 -4.71
C ASN A 46 24.63 15.03 -5.96
N GLN A 47 25.05 16.23 -6.28
CA GLN A 47 24.56 17.13 -7.35
C GLN A 47 24.57 16.56 -8.79
N LYS A 48 24.85 15.31 -9.00
CA LYS A 48 24.91 14.68 -10.33
C LYS A 48 23.63 14.00 -10.79
N GLY A 49 22.47 14.33 -10.19
CA GLY A 49 21.18 13.83 -10.68
C GLY A 49 20.98 12.32 -10.51
N ALA A 50 21.78 11.67 -9.69
CA ALA A 50 21.61 10.27 -9.37
C ALA A 50 20.42 10.09 -8.41
N TYR A 51 19.24 9.93 -8.98
CA TYR A 51 18.11 9.35 -8.24
C TYR A 51 18.54 7.97 -7.76
N VAL A 52 18.25 7.68 -6.49
CA VAL A 52 18.39 6.31 -6.01
C VAL A 52 17.43 5.43 -6.82
N PRO A 53 17.88 4.36 -7.42
CA PRO A 53 17.01 3.53 -8.27
C PRO A 53 15.78 3.00 -7.54
N PHE A 54 15.81 2.89 -6.22
CA PHE A 54 14.79 2.22 -5.40
C PHE A 54 13.83 3.14 -4.67
N PHE A 55 14.21 4.34 -4.28
CA PHE A 55 13.33 5.21 -3.49
C PHE A 55 13.31 6.64 -4.02
N ARG A 56 12.14 7.10 -4.40
CA ARG A 56 11.87 8.41 -5.01
C ARG A 56 10.78 9.20 -4.28
N GLY A 57 10.49 8.81 -3.07
CA GLY A 57 9.30 9.24 -2.33
C GLY A 57 8.16 8.22 -2.49
N LEU A 58 7.02 8.52 -1.91
CA LEU A 58 5.84 7.65 -2.02
C LEU A 58 5.35 7.64 -3.47
N THR A 59 5.08 6.45 -4.01
CA THR A 59 4.73 6.27 -5.42
C THR A 59 3.26 5.93 -5.61
N ASN A 60 2.56 5.53 -4.56
CA ASN A 60 1.18 5.08 -4.64
C ASN A 60 0.20 6.11 -4.08
N ALA A 61 -0.89 6.35 -4.80
CA ALA A 61 -1.95 7.27 -4.41
C ALA A 61 -2.52 6.97 -3.02
N ARG A 62 -2.84 5.69 -2.75
CA ARG A 62 -3.39 5.25 -1.47
C ARG A 62 -2.40 5.36 -0.33
N GLY A 63 -1.09 5.20 -0.62
CA GLY A 63 -0.03 5.44 0.35
C GLY A 63 0.03 6.91 0.78
N MET A 64 -0.07 7.84 -0.16
CA MET A 64 -0.09 9.28 0.15
C MET A 64 -1.38 9.71 0.85
N GLU A 65 -2.55 9.20 0.46
CA GLU A 65 -3.82 9.47 1.16
C GLU A 65 -3.72 9.07 2.64
N GLN A 66 -3.20 7.89 2.93
CA GLN A 66 -2.99 7.43 4.31
C GLN A 66 -1.92 8.24 5.05
N ALA A 67 -0.90 8.73 4.34
CA ALA A 67 0.11 9.62 4.90
C ALA A 67 -0.49 10.99 5.29
N VAL A 68 -1.41 11.54 4.49
CA VAL A 68 -2.17 12.76 4.85
C VAL A 68 -2.96 12.54 6.13
N ILE A 69 -3.68 11.42 6.25
CA ILE A 69 -4.43 11.10 7.48
C ILE A 69 -3.49 10.97 8.68
N ALA A 70 -2.33 10.30 8.51
CA ALA A 70 -1.33 10.17 9.56
C ALA A 70 -0.78 11.53 10.03
N ARG A 71 -0.57 12.46 9.10
CA ARG A 71 -0.17 13.83 9.41
C ARG A 71 -1.23 14.57 10.21
N GLU A 72 -2.49 14.51 9.78
CA GLU A 72 -3.59 15.18 10.50
C GLU A 72 -3.78 14.57 11.91
N LEU A 73 -3.67 13.25 12.04
CA LEU A 73 -3.65 12.57 13.33
C LEU A 73 -2.48 13.04 14.22
N SER A 74 -1.29 13.22 13.63
CA SER A 74 -0.09 13.66 14.38
C SER A 74 -0.24 15.08 14.91
N LYS A 75 -0.94 15.95 14.17
CA LYS A 75 -1.27 17.32 14.55
C LYS A 75 -2.43 17.42 15.57
N GLY A 76 -3.10 16.29 15.87
CA GLY A 76 -4.23 16.25 16.81
C GLY A 76 -5.60 16.54 16.19
N HIS A 77 -5.70 16.68 14.88
CA HIS A 77 -6.98 16.99 14.18
C HIS A 77 -7.92 15.78 14.10
N GLY A 78 -7.49 14.59 14.53
CA GLY A 78 -8.27 13.37 14.46
C GLY A 78 -8.11 12.63 13.13
N PHE A 79 -8.97 11.63 12.89
CA PHE A 79 -8.93 10.82 11.65
C PHE A 79 -9.60 11.59 10.51
N GLN A 80 -8.85 12.50 9.93
CA GLN A 80 -9.30 13.44 8.90
C GLN A 80 -8.31 13.47 7.74
N THR A 81 -8.78 13.93 6.58
CA THR A 81 -8.00 14.03 5.34
C THR A 81 -8.16 15.41 4.70
N LYS A 82 -7.27 15.75 3.79
CA LYS A 82 -7.38 16.90 2.88
C LYS A 82 -7.70 16.46 1.44
N VAL A 83 -7.89 15.16 1.22
CA VAL A 83 -8.30 14.60 -0.07
C VAL A 83 -9.82 14.50 -0.10
N ILE A 84 -10.44 15.17 -1.06
CA ILE A 84 -11.88 15.22 -1.24
C ILE A 84 -12.23 14.52 -2.54
N THR A 85 -13.10 13.51 -2.48
CA THR A 85 -13.59 12.81 -3.68
C THR A 85 -15.06 13.17 -3.94
N PRO A 86 -15.49 13.36 -5.20
CA PRO A 86 -16.89 13.58 -5.53
C PRO A 86 -17.82 12.51 -4.95
N ALA A 87 -17.41 11.24 -4.99
CA ALA A 87 -18.16 10.14 -4.38
C ALA A 87 -18.35 10.28 -2.87
N ALA A 88 -17.37 10.85 -2.16
CA ALA A 88 -17.49 11.13 -0.73
C ALA A 88 -18.53 12.22 -0.46
N ILE A 89 -18.56 13.27 -1.28
CA ILE A 89 -19.56 14.34 -1.21
C ILE A 89 -20.96 13.74 -1.35
N ASN A 90 -21.19 12.95 -2.41
CA ASN A 90 -22.45 12.26 -2.63
C ASN A 90 -22.91 11.43 -1.44
N LEU A 91 -22.02 10.60 -0.90
CA LEU A 91 -22.37 9.71 0.21
C LEU A 91 -22.81 10.50 1.45
N MET A 92 -22.19 11.63 1.69
CA MET A 92 -22.54 12.47 2.85
C MET A 92 -23.82 13.26 2.64
N GLU A 93 -24.07 13.73 1.43
CA GLU A 93 -25.32 14.42 1.11
C GLU A 93 -26.53 13.49 1.14
N GLN A 94 -26.37 12.23 0.73
CA GLN A 94 -27.41 11.21 0.92
C GLN A 94 -27.81 11.03 2.38
N LYS A 95 -26.87 11.19 3.31
CA LYS A 95 -27.14 11.02 4.74
C LYS A 95 -27.72 12.27 5.40
N LYS A 96 -27.16 13.43 5.10
CA LYS A 96 -27.42 14.67 5.86
C LYS A 96 -28.24 15.71 5.09
N GLY A 97 -28.53 15.43 3.82
CA GLY A 97 -29.22 16.36 2.91
C GLY A 97 -28.26 17.19 2.04
N PRO A 98 -28.78 17.86 1.02
CA PRO A 98 -28.00 18.65 0.08
C PRO A 98 -27.22 19.76 0.80
N ASN A 99 -26.03 20.07 0.31
CA ASN A 99 -25.10 21.06 0.85
C ASN A 99 -24.50 20.75 2.23
N SER A 100 -24.79 19.61 2.83
CA SER A 100 -24.26 19.24 4.15
C SER A 100 -22.75 19.01 4.16
N PHE A 101 -22.11 18.93 3.01
CA PHE A 101 -20.66 18.77 2.91
C PHE A 101 -19.92 20.04 3.37
N ASN A 102 -20.48 21.24 3.14
CA ASN A 102 -19.88 22.49 3.60
C ASN A 102 -19.78 22.57 5.13
N ASP A 103 -20.73 21.97 5.84
CA ASP A 103 -20.74 21.92 7.32
C ASP A 103 -19.68 20.95 7.88
N LEU A 104 -19.10 20.12 7.02
CA LEU A 104 -18.13 19.10 7.41
C LEU A 104 -16.71 19.54 7.20
N ILE A 105 -16.46 20.50 6.31
CA ILE A 105 -15.14 21.10 6.17
C ILE A 105 -14.91 21.93 7.44
N LYS A 106 -14.28 21.30 8.43
CA LYS A 106 -13.93 21.99 9.66
C LYS A 106 -12.81 22.97 9.35
N TYR A 107 -13.17 24.23 9.42
CA TYR A 107 -12.23 25.32 9.45
C TYR A 107 -12.20 25.89 10.86
N ASP A 108 -11.08 25.72 11.52
CA ASP A 108 -10.83 26.38 12.79
C ASP A 108 -10.29 27.78 12.49
N ALA A 109 -11.06 28.81 12.86
CA ALA A 109 -10.69 30.20 12.61
C ALA A 109 -9.39 30.60 13.31
N ASP A 110 -9.11 30.00 14.48
CA ASP A 110 -7.95 30.29 15.29
C ASP A 110 -6.72 29.46 14.86
N ALA A 111 -6.93 28.20 14.47
CA ALA A 111 -5.87 27.31 14.03
C ALA A 111 -5.57 27.39 12.53
N GLY A 112 -6.43 27.97 11.72
CA GLY A 112 -6.22 28.21 10.28
C GLY A 112 -6.18 26.96 9.41
N PHE A 113 -6.72 25.81 9.85
CA PHE A 113 -6.77 24.60 9.07
C PHE A 113 -8.19 24.19 8.65
N SER A 114 -8.27 23.43 7.58
CA SER A 114 -9.50 22.89 7.04
C SER A 114 -9.28 21.42 6.69
N THR A 115 -10.15 20.53 7.13
CA THR A 115 -10.05 19.10 6.91
C THR A 115 -11.42 18.45 6.83
N VAL A 116 -11.50 17.28 6.20
CA VAL A 116 -12.71 16.45 6.10
C VAL A 116 -12.50 15.10 6.78
N PRO A 117 -13.52 14.51 7.40
CA PRO A 117 -13.39 13.18 7.97
C PRO A 117 -13.17 12.15 6.87
N ASP A 118 -12.17 11.28 7.05
CA ASP A 118 -11.99 10.13 6.17
C ASP A 118 -12.89 8.96 6.59
N PHE A 119 -13.45 8.28 5.61
CA PHE A 119 -14.28 7.08 5.78
C PHE A 119 -14.05 6.04 4.67
N TYR A 120 -12.90 6.11 4.03
CA TYR A 120 -12.43 5.11 3.07
C TYR A 120 -11.36 4.18 3.68
N HIS A 121 -10.37 4.77 4.37
CA HIS A 121 -9.21 4.03 4.84
C HIS A 121 -9.44 3.37 6.20
N ALA A 122 -8.76 2.25 6.41
CA ALA A 122 -8.68 1.59 7.70
C ALA A 122 -7.67 2.31 8.62
N PRO A 123 -7.84 2.28 9.96
CA PRO A 123 -7.18 3.22 10.85
C PRO A 123 -5.76 2.86 11.27
N LEU A 124 -5.37 1.58 11.24
CA LEU A 124 -4.18 1.11 11.96
C LEU A 124 -2.87 1.63 11.33
N TRP A 125 -2.77 1.65 10.00
CA TRP A 125 -1.56 2.14 9.32
C TRP A 125 -1.37 3.66 9.47
N PRO A 126 -2.38 4.51 9.23
CA PRO A 126 -2.27 5.94 9.52
C PRO A 126 -1.96 6.23 10.99
N TRP A 127 -2.55 5.48 11.93
CA TRP A 127 -2.31 5.65 13.35
C TRP A 127 -0.86 5.32 13.72
N LEU A 128 -0.31 4.22 13.21
CA LEU A 128 1.08 3.82 13.46
C LEU A 128 2.05 4.87 12.91
N ASN A 129 1.83 5.36 11.69
CA ASN A 129 2.63 6.43 11.11
C ASN A 129 2.51 7.74 11.91
N SER A 130 1.32 8.08 12.41
CA SER A 130 1.13 9.28 13.23
C SER A 130 1.91 9.22 14.54
N MET A 131 1.99 8.05 15.17
CA MET A 131 2.82 7.84 16.36
C MET A 131 4.30 8.05 16.05
N MET A 132 4.77 7.50 14.93
CA MET A 132 6.14 7.70 14.48
C MET A 132 6.44 9.18 14.22
N PHE A 133 5.53 9.90 13.57
CA PHE A 133 5.69 11.33 13.33
C PHE A 133 5.80 12.11 14.65
N ARG A 134 4.94 11.83 15.62
CA ARG A 134 5.02 12.46 16.96
C ARG A 134 6.33 12.13 17.68
N ALA A 135 6.76 10.87 17.65
CA ALA A 135 7.99 10.43 18.30
C ALA A 135 9.23 11.09 17.67
N THR A 136 9.26 11.21 16.33
CA THR A 136 10.39 11.84 15.63
C THR A 136 10.43 13.35 15.84
N VAL A 137 9.32 14.03 15.96
CA VAL A 137 9.29 15.47 16.35
C VAL A 137 9.85 15.64 17.77
N ALA A 138 9.46 14.79 18.71
CA ALA A 138 10.00 14.83 20.07
C ALA A 138 11.52 14.53 20.12
N MET A 139 12.01 13.69 19.22
CA MET A 139 13.45 13.41 19.08
C MET A 139 14.20 14.55 18.35
N ASN A 140 13.53 15.35 17.53
CA ASN A 140 14.13 16.42 16.75
C ASN A 140 14.64 17.58 17.61
N ASP A 141 14.01 17.87 18.74
CA ASP A 141 14.53 18.83 19.71
C ASP A 141 15.93 18.42 20.22
N ALA A 142 16.23 17.12 20.22
CA ALA A 142 17.53 16.57 20.62
C ALA A 142 18.55 16.46 19.47
N ILE A 143 18.11 16.33 18.19
CA ILE A 143 18.96 15.99 17.05
C ILE A 143 19.19 17.19 16.08
N LYS A 144 18.66 18.36 16.34
CA LYS A 144 18.78 19.57 15.46
C LYS A 144 18.49 19.29 13.98
N TRP A 145 17.41 18.63 13.71
CA TRP A 145 16.92 18.50 12.34
C TRP A 145 16.35 19.84 11.89
N ARG A 146 16.38 20.10 10.63
CA ARG A 146 15.99 21.33 9.93
C ARG A 146 14.91 22.16 10.62
N THR A 147 15.22 23.42 10.86
CA THR A 147 14.32 24.38 11.47
C THR A 147 13.68 25.27 10.40
N ASP A 148 12.45 25.73 10.66
CA ASP A 148 11.82 26.82 9.92
C ASP A 148 12.57 28.15 10.17
N GLU A 149 12.14 29.25 9.53
CA GLU A 149 12.72 30.59 9.74
C GLU A 149 12.60 31.08 11.20
N ALA A 150 11.70 30.51 11.98
CA ALA A 150 11.52 30.77 13.41
C ALA A 150 12.29 29.79 14.32
N GLY A 151 13.14 28.93 13.75
CA GLY A 151 13.94 27.97 14.50
C GLY A 151 13.18 26.73 14.95
N ARG A 152 11.94 26.50 14.51
CA ARG A 152 11.14 25.32 14.84
C ARG A 152 11.36 24.21 13.83
N PRO A 153 11.32 22.93 14.23
CA PRO A 153 11.37 21.81 13.30
C PRO A 153 10.19 21.85 12.35
N ASP A 154 10.37 22.27 11.11
CA ASP A 154 9.34 22.22 10.09
C ASP A 154 9.47 20.96 9.27
N TYR A 155 8.84 19.94 9.78
CA TYR A 155 8.86 18.59 9.25
C TYR A 155 8.10 18.43 7.92
N TRP A 156 7.15 19.34 7.69
CA TRP A 156 6.19 19.23 6.60
C TRP A 156 6.52 20.10 5.39
N LYS A 157 7.49 21.00 5.51
CA LYS A 157 7.93 21.84 4.39
C LYS A 157 9.11 21.22 3.66
N MET A 158 8.97 21.05 2.36
CA MET A 158 10.09 20.74 1.47
C MET A 158 10.90 22.00 1.23
N LYS A 159 12.21 21.96 1.48
CA LYS A 159 13.12 23.01 1.04
C LYS A 159 13.46 22.81 -0.44
N THR A 160 13.75 23.89 -1.15
CA THR A 160 14.12 23.87 -2.58
C THR A 160 15.34 22.99 -2.88
N THR A 161 16.14 22.67 -1.84
CA THR A 161 17.30 21.78 -1.93
C THR A 161 16.96 20.30 -1.74
N ASP A 162 15.72 19.96 -1.32
CA ASP A 162 15.32 18.61 -0.97
C ASP A 162 14.58 17.94 -2.13
N ALA A 163 15.17 16.93 -2.72
CA ALA A 163 14.52 16.15 -3.77
C ALA A 163 13.41 15.22 -3.24
N MET A 164 13.39 14.95 -1.92
CA MET A 164 12.42 14.04 -1.27
C MET A 164 11.88 14.63 0.01
N HIS A 165 10.58 14.42 0.21
CA HIS A 165 9.91 14.82 1.43
C HIS A 165 10.45 14.00 2.63
N PRO A 166 10.85 14.63 3.76
CA PRO A 166 11.41 13.92 4.91
C PRO A 166 10.46 12.84 5.48
N ALA A 167 9.16 13.11 5.50
CA ALA A 167 8.16 12.16 5.99
C ALA A 167 8.03 10.91 5.12
N ASP A 168 8.28 10.99 3.80
CA ASP A 168 8.29 9.83 2.91
C ASP A 168 9.36 8.81 3.36
N ARG A 169 10.53 9.29 3.77
CA ARG A 169 11.62 8.44 4.27
C ARG A 169 11.25 7.73 5.55
N LEU A 170 10.50 8.37 6.43
CA LEU A 170 10.07 7.78 7.69
C LEU A 170 9.03 6.68 7.44
N ILE A 171 8.05 6.93 6.58
CA ILE A 171 7.04 5.93 6.21
C ILE A 171 7.73 4.70 5.59
N ALA A 172 8.66 4.91 4.67
CA ALA A 172 9.45 3.85 4.06
C ALA A 172 10.30 3.09 5.09
N SER A 173 10.91 3.80 6.05
CA SER A 173 11.68 3.17 7.14
C SER A 173 10.79 2.32 8.05
N MET A 174 9.59 2.78 8.39
CA MET A 174 8.62 2.01 9.18
C MET A 174 8.19 0.75 8.44
N ALA A 175 7.88 0.86 7.14
CA ALA A 175 7.52 -0.28 6.30
C ALA A 175 8.68 -1.29 6.22
N ALA A 176 9.92 -0.84 6.06
CA ALA A 176 11.10 -1.70 6.03
C ALA A 176 11.32 -2.45 7.36
N ILE A 177 11.13 -1.78 8.48
CA ILE A 177 11.20 -2.43 9.81
C ILE A 177 10.14 -3.53 9.91
N LEU A 178 8.90 -3.27 9.50
CA LEU A 178 7.82 -4.25 9.54
C LEU A 178 8.08 -5.44 8.60
N LEU A 179 8.62 -5.20 7.40
CA LEU A 179 9.06 -6.25 6.48
C LEU A 179 10.09 -7.16 7.14
N LEU A 180 11.15 -6.58 7.71
CA LEU A 180 12.24 -7.34 8.35
C LEU A 180 11.76 -8.11 9.59
N LEU A 181 10.88 -7.51 10.40
CA LEU A 181 10.24 -8.19 11.52
C LEU A 181 9.36 -9.36 11.04
N GLY A 182 8.56 -9.17 9.99
CA GLY A 182 7.75 -10.24 9.41
C GLY A 182 8.59 -11.39 8.87
N ILE A 183 9.67 -11.09 8.15
CA ILE A 183 10.63 -12.10 7.67
C ILE A 183 11.28 -12.86 8.86
N THR A 184 11.60 -12.14 9.93
CA THR A 184 12.16 -12.77 11.15
C THR A 184 11.16 -13.73 11.81
N VAL A 185 9.88 -13.32 11.93
CA VAL A 185 8.82 -14.19 12.44
C VAL A 185 8.63 -15.42 11.53
N ASN A 186 8.69 -15.23 10.22
CA ASN A 186 8.59 -16.33 9.25
C ASN A 186 9.76 -17.32 9.40
N TYR A 187 10.99 -16.86 9.68
CA TYR A 187 12.10 -17.75 9.99
C TYR A 187 11.78 -18.67 11.19
N PHE A 188 11.31 -18.09 12.30
CA PHE A 188 10.98 -18.88 13.48
C PHE A 188 9.82 -19.86 13.21
N THR A 189 8.85 -19.44 12.42
CA THR A 189 7.72 -20.29 12.00
C THR A 189 8.20 -21.46 11.12
N GLY A 190 9.08 -21.18 10.20
CA GLY A 190 9.70 -22.21 9.35
C GLY A 190 10.53 -23.21 10.16
N CYS A 191 11.28 -22.75 11.16
CA CYS A 191 12.05 -23.62 12.06
C CYS A 191 11.16 -24.58 12.89
N LEU A 192 9.93 -24.20 13.19
CA LEU A 192 8.98 -25.06 13.90
C LEU A 192 8.37 -26.13 12.99
N LEU A 193 8.02 -25.77 11.76
CA LEU A 193 7.38 -26.68 10.80
C LEU A 193 8.35 -27.61 10.07
N PHE A 194 9.44 -27.03 9.57
CA PHE A 194 10.44 -27.70 8.75
C PHE A 194 11.77 -27.81 9.51
N ASP A 195 12.83 -27.38 8.89
CA ASP A 195 14.17 -27.33 9.48
C ASP A 195 14.78 -25.92 9.37
N LYS A 196 15.89 -25.72 10.08
CA LYS A 196 16.57 -24.42 10.12
C LYS A 196 17.19 -24.04 8.77
N ARG A 197 17.60 -25.02 7.97
CA ARG A 197 18.25 -24.81 6.66
C ARG A 197 17.24 -24.30 5.65
N LEU A 198 16.11 -25.02 5.52
CA LEU A 198 15.03 -24.61 4.64
C LEU A 198 14.51 -23.21 5.02
N SER A 199 14.37 -22.96 6.33
CA SER A 199 13.91 -21.68 6.84
C SER A 199 14.87 -20.53 6.47
N LEU A 200 16.19 -20.74 6.59
CA LEU A 200 17.17 -19.74 6.22
C LEU A 200 17.19 -19.50 4.70
N PHE A 201 17.04 -20.55 3.89
CA PHE A 201 16.91 -20.42 2.43
C PHE A 201 15.69 -19.58 2.05
N CYS A 202 14.53 -19.86 2.62
CA CYS A 202 13.32 -19.08 2.33
C CYS A 202 13.45 -17.61 2.75
N VAL A 203 14.05 -17.35 3.90
CA VAL A 203 14.36 -15.98 4.35
C VAL A 203 15.26 -15.26 3.37
N GLY A 204 16.32 -15.91 2.90
CA GLY A 204 17.22 -15.37 1.88
C GLY A 204 16.48 -15.02 0.59
N LEU A 205 15.60 -15.89 0.11
CA LEU A 205 14.79 -15.63 -1.09
C LEU A 205 13.82 -14.44 -0.88
N CYS A 206 13.18 -14.33 0.29
CA CYS A 206 12.30 -13.21 0.60
C CYS A 206 13.06 -11.88 0.71
N LEU A 207 14.28 -11.89 1.29
CA LEU A 207 15.12 -10.69 1.38
C LEU A 207 15.62 -10.22 0.00
N LEU A 208 15.79 -11.13 -0.95
CA LEU A 208 16.18 -10.81 -2.32
C LEU A 208 15.01 -10.56 -3.26
N CYS A 209 13.77 -10.68 -2.77
CA CYS A 209 12.57 -10.44 -3.56
C CYS A 209 12.36 -8.93 -3.77
N GLU A 210 12.62 -8.44 -4.99
CA GLU A 210 12.43 -7.02 -5.34
C GLU A 210 11.01 -6.54 -5.06
N HIS A 211 10.01 -7.32 -5.41
CA HIS A 211 8.59 -6.97 -5.25
C HIS A 211 8.23 -6.58 -3.80
N LEU A 212 8.76 -7.29 -2.79
CA LEU A 212 8.54 -6.94 -1.39
C LEU A 212 9.16 -5.58 -1.04
N TRP A 213 10.34 -5.27 -1.56
CA TRP A 213 11.00 -4.00 -1.33
C TRP A 213 10.35 -2.86 -2.11
N GLU A 214 9.88 -3.12 -3.33
CA GLU A 214 9.18 -2.13 -4.13
C GLU A 214 7.89 -1.68 -3.43
N ILE A 215 7.05 -2.63 -3.00
CA ILE A 215 5.83 -2.32 -2.23
C ILE A 215 6.18 -1.66 -0.89
N CYS A 216 7.26 -2.07 -0.23
CA CYS A 216 7.74 -1.45 1.00
C CYS A 216 7.89 0.08 0.88
N PHE A 217 8.29 0.57 -0.29
CA PHE A 217 8.55 1.99 -0.53
C PHE A 217 7.38 2.76 -1.13
N THR A 218 6.24 2.13 -1.37
CA THR A 218 5.05 2.79 -1.93
C THR A 218 4.27 3.65 -0.93
N GLY A 219 4.48 3.43 0.38
CA GLY A 219 3.69 4.04 1.45
C GLY A 219 2.41 3.28 1.81
N GLN A 220 2.12 2.20 1.11
CA GLN A 220 0.95 1.35 1.35
C GLN A 220 1.06 0.52 2.64
N PRO A 221 -0.07 0.03 3.19
CA PRO A 221 -0.10 -0.71 4.45
C PRO A 221 0.34 -2.18 4.35
N GLN A 222 0.72 -2.67 3.16
CA GLN A 222 0.99 -4.08 2.91
C GLN A 222 2.10 -4.68 3.80
N MET A 223 3.10 -3.89 4.18
CA MET A 223 4.16 -4.39 5.07
C MET A 223 3.65 -4.62 6.50
N LEU A 224 2.69 -3.83 6.95
CA LEU A 224 2.00 -4.09 8.22
C LEU A 224 1.12 -5.34 8.12
N LEU A 225 0.40 -5.53 7.00
CA LEU A 225 -0.35 -6.76 6.74
C LEU A 225 0.57 -7.98 6.74
N PHE A 226 1.70 -7.88 6.06
CA PHE A 226 2.71 -8.95 6.00
C PHE A 226 3.22 -9.35 7.40
N PHE A 227 3.55 -8.37 8.23
CA PHE A 227 4.00 -8.61 9.60
C PHE A 227 2.91 -9.24 10.48
N LEU A 228 1.70 -8.68 10.48
CA LEU A 228 0.58 -9.17 11.27
C LEU A 228 0.16 -10.58 10.85
N PHE A 229 0.14 -10.85 9.54
CA PHE A 229 -0.13 -12.18 9.02
C PHE A 229 0.95 -13.18 9.44
N SER A 230 2.21 -12.79 9.37
CA SER A 230 3.32 -13.63 9.85
C SER A 230 3.16 -14.00 11.32
N CYS A 231 2.74 -13.05 12.17
CA CYS A 231 2.43 -13.30 13.57
C CYS A 231 1.23 -14.25 13.74
N ALA A 232 0.15 -14.05 12.98
CA ALA A 232 -1.00 -14.94 13.02
C ALA A 232 -0.63 -16.37 12.61
N MET A 233 0.15 -16.52 11.52
CA MET A 233 0.63 -17.83 11.07
C MET A 233 1.54 -18.50 12.09
N HIS A 234 2.42 -17.75 12.75
CA HIS A 234 3.23 -18.26 13.84
C HIS A 234 2.35 -18.81 14.98
N CYS A 235 1.31 -18.07 15.36
CA CYS A 235 0.36 -18.52 16.39
C CYS A 235 -0.38 -19.79 15.95
N PHE A 236 -0.83 -19.91 14.71
CA PHE A 236 -1.46 -21.13 14.20
C PHE A 236 -0.52 -22.34 14.23
N VAL A 237 0.74 -22.16 13.88
CA VAL A 237 1.74 -23.24 13.99
C VAL A 237 1.94 -23.65 15.45
N ARG A 238 2.01 -22.70 16.38
CA ARG A 238 2.06 -22.97 17.82
C ARG A 238 0.82 -23.70 18.31
N ALA A 239 -0.38 -23.33 17.82
CA ALA A 239 -1.62 -24.03 18.12
C ALA A 239 -1.59 -25.51 17.65
N LEU A 240 -1.08 -25.77 16.43
CA LEU A 240 -0.92 -27.12 15.91
C LEU A 240 0.06 -27.95 16.77
N MET A 241 1.17 -27.36 17.18
CA MET A 241 2.13 -28.01 18.07
C MET A 241 1.54 -28.28 19.45
N ALA A 242 0.82 -27.30 20.02
CA ALA A 242 0.12 -27.47 21.28
C ALA A 242 -0.92 -28.60 21.20
N LYS A 243 -1.64 -28.69 20.07
CA LYS A 243 -2.58 -29.78 19.84
C LYS A 243 -1.90 -31.16 19.81
N SER A 244 -0.75 -31.27 19.15
CA SER A 244 0.03 -32.53 19.11
C SER A 244 0.61 -32.91 20.48
N ALA A 245 0.83 -31.92 21.35
CA ALA A 245 1.33 -32.09 22.72
C ALA A 245 0.20 -32.10 23.78
N GLU A 246 -1.07 -32.19 23.38
CA GLU A 246 -2.26 -32.12 24.24
C GLU A 246 -2.29 -30.85 25.13
N GLY A 247 -1.66 -29.77 24.67
CA GLY A 247 -1.58 -28.49 25.35
C GLY A 247 -2.74 -27.55 25.00
N ASN A 248 -2.68 -26.33 25.53
CA ASN A 248 -3.73 -25.32 25.34
C ASN A 248 -3.64 -24.67 23.94
N THR A 249 -4.58 -25.02 23.06
CA THR A 249 -4.71 -24.49 21.69
C THR A 249 -5.45 -23.15 21.64
N VAL A 250 -6.36 -22.92 22.61
CA VAL A 250 -7.26 -21.76 22.64
C VAL A 250 -6.45 -20.45 22.71
N VAL A 251 -5.41 -20.40 23.54
CA VAL A 251 -4.57 -19.20 23.70
C VAL A 251 -3.93 -18.80 22.36
N TRP A 252 -3.36 -19.77 21.65
CA TRP A 252 -2.69 -19.48 20.39
C TRP A 252 -3.67 -19.10 19.27
N ASN A 253 -4.82 -19.76 19.18
CA ASN A 253 -5.86 -19.40 18.21
C ASN A 253 -6.51 -18.05 18.56
N SER A 254 -6.64 -17.70 19.83
CA SER A 254 -7.10 -16.37 20.26
C SER A 254 -6.11 -15.27 19.87
N LEU A 255 -4.81 -15.48 20.08
CA LEU A 255 -3.77 -14.55 19.62
C LEU A 255 -3.77 -14.39 18.09
N ALA A 256 -3.92 -15.49 17.35
CA ALA A 256 -4.07 -15.44 15.90
C ALA A 256 -5.30 -14.61 15.49
N GLY A 257 -6.43 -14.78 16.17
CA GLY A 257 -7.65 -13.99 15.97
C GLY A 257 -7.43 -12.49 16.22
N MET A 258 -6.67 -12.15 17.25
CA MET A 258 -6.30 -10.75 17.53
C MET A 258 -5.45 -10.16 16.38
N PHE A 259 -4.42 -10.86 15.91
CA PHE A 259 -3.61 -10.39 14.78
C PHE A 259 -4.42 -10.25 13.49
N LEU A 260 -5.34 -11.19 13.22
CA LEU A 260 -6.24 -11.12 12.08
C LEU A 260 -7.23 -9.94 12.20
N GLY A 261 -7.73 -9.63 13.40
CA GLY A 261 -8.53 -8.43 13.67
C GLY A 261 -7.75 -7.14 13.40
N LEU A 262 -6.48 -7.07 13.83
CA LEU A 262 -5.59 -5.95 13.50
C LEU A 262 -5.31 -5.84 11.99
N MET A 263 -5.21 -6.96 11.28
CA MET A 263 -5.12 -6.95 9.81
C MET A 263 -6.36 -6.31 9.18
N CYS A 264 -7.56 -6.59 9.69
CA CYS A 264 -8.78 -5.96 9.19
C CYS A 264 -8.80 -4.44 9.45
N LEU A 265 -8.23 -3.99 10.58
CA LEU A 265 -8.01 -2.57 10.87
C LEU A 265 -6.88 -1.95 10.03
N THR A 266 -6.09 -2.76 9.33
CA THR A 266 -5.07 -2.29 8.38
C THR A 266 -5.64 -2.17 6.98
N HIS A 267 -6.38 -3.18 6.52
CA HIS A 267 -7.06 -3.19 5.23
C HIS A 267 -8.26 -4.16 5.27
N MET A 268 -9.45 -3.67 4.88
CA MET A 268 -10.70 -4.42 5.00
C MET A 268 -10.76 -5.71 4.18
N ILE A 269 -9.94 -5.83 3.11
CA ILE A 269 -9.83 -7.07 2.32
C ILE A 269 -9.40 -8.27 3.19
N SER A 270 -8.72 -8.02 4.31
CA SER A 270 -8.30 -9.06 5.27
C SER A 270 -9.46 -9.85 5.86
N LEU A 271 -10.70 -9.32 5.81
CA LEU A 271 -11.91 -10.06 6.21
C LEU A 271 -12.05 -11.38 5.45
N TRP A 272 -11.68 -11.41 4.18
CA TRP A 272 -11.72 -12.63 3.39
C TRP A 272 -10.69 -13.67 3.89
N VAL A 273 -9.51 -13.23 4.27
CA VAL A 273 -8.49 -14.10 4.89
C VAL A 273 -8.99 -14.65 6.21
N VAL A 274 -9.68 -13.84 7.03
CA VAL A 274 -10.30 -14.27 8.28
C VAL A 274 -11.31 -15.40 8.06
N ILE A 275 -12.16 -15.29 7.03
CA ILE A 275 -13.13 -16.36 6.70
C ILE A 275 -12.38 -17.67 6.43
N GLY A 276 -11.34 -17.66 5.61
CA GLY A 276 -10.52 -18.85 5.35
C GLY A 276 -9.89 -19.44 6.61
N ALA A 277 -9.39 -18.58 7.51
CA ALA A 277 -8.81 -18.99 8.78
C ALA A 277 -9.87 -19.62 9.73
N LEU A 278 -11.05 -19.01 9.85
CA LEU A 278 -12.16 -19.53 10.66
C LEU A 278 -12.61 -20.92 10.18
N VAL A 279 -12.75 -21.08 8.86
CA VAL A 279 -13.10 -22.37 8.25
C VAL A 279 -12.05 -23.43 8.60
N TRP A 280 -10.77 -23.11 8.42
CA TRP A 280 -9.69 -24.05 8.73
C TRP A 280 -9.64 -24.42 10.21
N VAL A 281 -9.73 -23.43 11.13
CA VAL A 281 -9.73 -23.66 12.58
C VAL A 281 -10.90 -24.55 12.97
N GLY A 282 -12.09 -24.32 12.43
CA GLY A 282 -13.28 -25.13 12.69
C GLY A 282 -13.15 -26.59 12.25
N PHE A 283 -12.38 -26.88 11.20
CA PHE A 283 -12.10 -28.25 10.77
C PHE A 283 -11.00 -28.93 11.59
N VAL A 284 -9.99 -28.18 11.99
CA VAL A 284 -8.78 -28.74 12.61
C VAL A 284 -8.90 -28.89 14.12
N PHE A 285 -9.45 -27.90 14.84
CA PHE A 285 -9.47 -27.89 16.30
C PHE A 285 -10.80 -28.37 16.86
N ARG A 286 -10.78 -28.85 18.12
CA ARG A 286 -11.97 -29.33 18.79
C ARG A 286 -12.05 -28.75 20.21
N PRO A 287 -13.24 -28.43 20.73
CA PRO A 287 -14.55 -28.59 20.08
C PRO A 287 -14.70 -27.64 18.85
N LYS A 288 -15.33 -28.16 17.79
CA LYS A 288 -15.34 -27.56 16.43
C LYS A 288 -15.79 -26.09 16.35
N TYR A 289 -16.59 -25.62 17.31
CA TYR A 289 -17.19 -24.28 17.23
C TYR A 289 -16.63 -23.29 18.25
N MET A 290 -15.99 -23.74 19.32
CA MET A 290 -15.53 -22.87 20.40
C MET A 290 -14.37 -21.99 19.97
N GLU A 291 -13.31 -22.58 19.41
CA GLU A 291 -12.12 -21.82 19.04
C GLU A 291 -12.38 -20.84 17.89
N PRO A 292 -13.05 -21.23 16.76
CA PRO A 292 -13.41 -20.26 15.74
C PRO A 292 -14.39 -19.19 16.24
N ALA A 293 -15.29 -19.50 17.18
CA ALA A 293 -16.20 -18.51 17.78
C ALA A 293 -15.43 -17.47 18.61
N ILE A 294 -14.49 -17.90 19.44
CA ILE A 294 -13.63 -16.99 20.22
C ILE A 294 -12.79 -16.12 19.25
N MET A 295 -12.22 -16.74 18.23
CA MET A 295 -11.44 -16.01 17.24
C MET A 295 -12.28 -14.96 16.50
N LEU A 296 -13.51 -15.33 16.09
CA LEU A 296 -14.46 -14.39 15.44
C LEU A 296 -14.83 -13.25 16.39
N LEU A 297 -15.09 -13.56 17.67
CA LEU A 297 -15.41 -12.54 18.68
C LEU A 297 -14.28 -11.52 18.82
N LEU A 298 -13.02 -11.97 18.86
CA LEU A 298 -11.86 -11.09 18.94
C LEU A 298 -11.69 -10.23 17.67
N VAL A 299 -11.90 -10.81 16.50
CA VAL A 299 -11.91 -10.04 15.24
C VAL A 299 -13.00 -8.98 15.26
N LEU A 300 -14.22 -9.34 15.65
CA LEU A 300 -15.34 -8.40 15.74
C LEU A 300 -15.06 -7.31 16.79
N ALA A 301 -14.50 -7.66 17.94
CA ALA A 301 -14.11 -6.66 18.94
C ALA A 301 -13.11 -5.63 18.42
N CYS A 302 -12.21 -6.04 17.51
CA CYS A 302 -11.30 -5.11 16.85
C CYS A 302 -12.02 -4.20 15.84
N ILE A 303 -12.86 -4.76 14.96
CA ILE A 303 -13.37 -4.02 13.79
C ILE A 303 -14.66 -3.22 14.07
N LEU A 304 -15.54 -3.69 14.98
CA LEU A 304 -16.83 -3.06 15.23
C LEU A 304 -16.73 -1.59 15.65
N PRO A 305 -15.84 -1.18 16.58
CA PRO A 305 -15.72 0.22 16.96
C PRO A 305 -15.43 1.13 15.76
N TRP A 306 -14.58 0.66 14.84
CA TRP A 306 -14.27 1.38 13.62
C TRP A 306 -15.44 1.43 12.63
N MET A 307 -16.15 0.32 12.45
CA MET A 307 -17.34 0.27 11.61
C MET A 307 -18.46 1.18 12.13
N PHE A 308 -18.68 1.21 13.46
CA PHE A 308 -19.63 2.14 14.07
C PHE A 308 -19.27 3.61 13.83
N ARG A 309 -17.98 3.96 13.98
CA ARG A 309 -17.50 5.32 13.64
C ARG A 309 -17.75 5.63 12.17
N THR A 310 -17.42 4.73 11.25
CA THR A 310 -17.61 4.93 9.81
C THR A 310 -19.10 5.10 9.47
N HIS A 311 -19.96 4.28 10.03
CA HIS A 311 -21.42 4.41 9.88
C HIS A 311 -21.94 5.72 10.47
N ALA A 312 -21.46 6.12 11.65
CA ALA A 312 -21.85 7.37 12.28
C ALA A 312 -21.48 8.59 11.43
N VAL A 313 -20.36 8.57 10.72
CA VAL A 313 -19.91 9.67 9.86
C VAL A 313 -20.58 9.64 8.49
N SER A 314 -20.55 8.51 7.79
CA SER A 314 -20.92 8.39 6.37
C SER A 314 -22.31 7.80 6.12
N GLY A 315 -22.98 7.22 7.12
CA GLY A 315 -24.23 6.48 6.94
C GLY A 315 -24.03 5.07 6.34
N SER A 316 -22.81 4.68 6.03
CA SER A 316 -22.46 3.37 5.47
C SER A 316 -21.46 2.65 6.38
N TRP A 317 -21.63 1.34 6.60
CA TRP A 317 -20.70 0.53 7.40
C TRP A 317 -19.28 0.49 6.84
N PHE A 318 -19.15 0.58 5.51
CA PHE A 318 -17.87 0.54 4.80
C PHE A 318 -17.50 1.88 4.16
N GLY A 319 -18.24 2.96 4.44
CA GLY A 319 -18.01 4.27 3.85
C GLY A 319 -18.02 4.21 2.31
N THR A 320 -17.11 4.94 1.67
CA THR A 320 -16.95 4.91 0.21
C THR A 320 -16.33 3.60 -0.30
N ALA A 321 -15.72 2.76 0.56
CA ALA A 321 -15.23 1.46 0.15
C ALA A 321 -16.35 0.50 -0.32
N LYS A 322 -17.62 0.78 0.02
CA LYS A 322 -18.78 0.05 -0.56
C LYS A 322 -18.83 0.14 -2.09
N LEU A 323 -18.29 1.22 -2.67
CA LEU A 323 -18.28 1.44 -4.12
C LEU A 323 -17.33 0.48 -4.87
N ALA A 324 -16.41 -0.18 -4.15
CA ALA A 324 -15.54 -1.20 -4.73
C ALA A 324 -16.31 -2.36 -5.40
N ASP A 325 -17.56 -2.60 -5.00
CA ASP A 325 -18.43 -3.56 -5.66
C ASP A 325 -18.68 -3.21 -7.15
N GLN A 326 -18.60 -1.94 -7.51
CA GLN A 326 -18.83 -1.42 -8.85
C GLN A 326 -17.55 -1.35 -9.71
N PHE A 327 -16.36 -1.45 -9.11
CA PHE A 327 -15.09 -1.34 -9.83
C PHE A 327 -14.95 -2.41 -10.92
N GLN A 328 -14.38 -2.03 -12.03
CA GLN A 328 -14.12 -2.85 -13.23
C GLN A 328 -15.38 -3.38 -13.96
N VAL A 329 -16.56 -2.96 -13.54
CA VAL A 329 -17.82 -3.30 -14.23
C VAL A 329 -18.49 -2.05 -14.76
N ARG A 330 -18.53 -0.98 -13.94
CA ARG A 330 -19.11 0.32 -14.32
C ARG A 330 -18.05 1.34 -14.67
N GLY A 331 -16.82 1.03 -14.43
CA GLY A 331 -15.66 1.87 -14.67
C GLY A 331 -14.49 1.49 -13.78
N THR A 332 -13.38 2.18 -13.98
CA THR A 332 -12.21 2.07 -13.12
C THR A 332 -12.52 2.65 -11.72
N GLU A 333 -11.68 2.36 -10.74
CA GLU A 333 -11.79 2.97 -9.41
C GLU A 333 -11.81 4.50 -9.51
N SER A 334 -10.93 5.08 -10.31
CA SER A 334 -10.84 6.52 -10.53
C SER A 334 -12.16 7.08 -11.11
N GLN A 335 -12.71 6.45 -12.13
CA GLN A 335 -13.98 6.90 -12.71
C GLN A 335 -15.11 6.92 -11.69
N ILE A 336 -15.26 5.87 -10.90
CA ILE A 336 -16.33 5.76 -9.90
C ILE A 336 -16.14 6.76 -8.76
N MET A 337 -14.92 6.97 -8.28
CA MET A 337 -14.64 7.91 -7.21
C MET A 337 -14.77 9.38 -7.63
N ARG A 338 -14.63 9.68 -8.92
CA ARG A 338 -14.77 11.00 -9.52
C ARG A 338 -16.20 11.35 -9.96
N GLN A 339 -17.11 10.39 -9.89
CA GLN A 339 -18.49 10.58 -10.30
C GLN A 339 -19.30 11.35 -9.24
N LEU A 340 -19.95 12.44 -9.67
CA LEU A 340 -20.81 13.25 -8.81
C LEU A 340 -22.28 12.82 -8.88
N ASN A 341 -22.71 12.18 -9.99
CA ASN A 341 -24.11 11.84 -10.21
C ASN A 341 -24.67 10.84 -9.19
N LYS A 342 -25.94 11.03 -8.83
CA LYS A 342 -26.66 10.18 -7.91
C LYS A 342 -26.73 8.75 -8.43
N PRO A 343 -26.49 7.75 -7.57
CA PRO A 343 -26.60 6.34 -7.95
C PRO A 343 -28.01 5.88 -8.34
N ASP A 344 -29.03 6.73 -8.20
CA ASP A 344 -30.45 6.38 -8.34
C ASP A 344 -31.04 6.53 -9.76
N GLU A 345 -30.30 7.14 -10.71
CA GLU A 345 -30.79 7.18 -12.08
C GLU A 345 -30.44 5.86 -12.79
N ALA A 346 -31.44 4.96 -12.80
CA ALA A 346 -31.52 3.74 -13.62
C ALA A 346 -30.21 2.92 -13.70
N ILE A 347 -29.73 2.49 -12.53
CA ILE A 347 -28.58 1.59 -12.51
C ILE A 347 -29.05 0.22 -12.95
N GLU A 348 -28.77 -0.14 -14.19
CA GLU A 348 -28.93 -1.51 -14.66
C GLU A 348 -28.25 -2.46 -13.68
N PRO A 349 -28.93 -3.58 -13.30
CA PRO A 349 -28.30 -4.58 -12.45
C PRO A 349 -27.05 -5.08 -13.15
N PHE A 350 -25.89 -4.89 -12.52
CA PHE A 350 -24.65 -5.36 -13.10
C PHE A 350 -24.48 -6.88 -12.95
N ASP A 351 -23.91 -7.50 -13.98
CA ASP A 351 -23.64 -8.93 -13.96
C ASP A 351 -22.38 -9.23 -13.09
N ARG A 352 -22.64 -9.62 -11.85
CA ARG A 352 -21.60 -10.05 -10.90
C ARG A 352 -20.78 -11.24 -11.39
N ARG A 353 -21.36 -12.11 -12.24
CA ARG A 353 -20.63 -13.25 -12.79
C ARG A 353 -19.59 -12.79 -13.80
N ALA A 354 -19.97 -11.86 -14.68
CA ALA A 354 -19.03 -11.25 -15.63
C ALA A 354 -17.88 -10.57 -14.89
N LYS A 355 -18.16 -9.81 -13.80
CA LYS A 355 -17.11 -9.22 -12.96
C LYS A 355 -16.13 -10.27 -12.44
N LEU A 356 -16.65 -11.31 -11.79
CA LEU A 356 -15.80 -12.35 -11.21
C LEU A 356 -14.95 -13.03 -12.29
N GLN A 357 -15.50 -13.29 -13.47
CA GLN A 357 -14.76 -13.90 -14.57
C GLN A 357 -13.60 -13.01 -15.02
N VAL A 358 -13.86 -11.74 -15.31
CA VAL A 358 -12.82 -10.76 -15.71
C VAL A 358 -11.73 -10.64 -14.65
N GLN A 359 -12.13 -10.58 -13.38
CA GLN A 359 -11.18 -10.43 -12.27
C GLN A 359 -10.35 -11.70 -12.04
N ILE A 360 -10.94 -12.88 -12.21
CA ILE A 360 -10.19 -14.15 -12.13
C ILE A 360 -9.17 -14.23 -13.26
N ASP A 361 -9.55 -13.85 -14.49
CA ASP A 361 -8.63 -13.83 -15.64
C ASP A 361 -7.47 -12.84 -15.41
N MET A 362 -7.77 -11.66 -14.87
CA MET A 362 -6.73 -10.68 -14.50
C MET A 362 -5.76 -11.22 -13.44
N GLN A 363 -6.28 -11.84 -12.37
CA GLN A 363 -5.45 -12.43 -11.32
C GLN A 363 -4.62 -13.62 -11.84
N ALA A 364 -5.21 -14.44 -12.71
CA ALA A 364 -4.51 -15.57 -13.31
C ALA A 364 -3.35 -15.11 -14.22
N SER A 365 -3.57 -14.07 -15.02
CA SER A 365 -2.54 -13.51 -15.90
C SER A 365 -1.39 -12.84 -15.12
N GLY A 366 -1.68 -12.21 -13.97
CA GLY A 366 -0.71 -11.57 -13.08
C GLY A 366 -0.08 -12.51 -12.03
N PHE A 367 -0.47 -13.79 -11.99
CA PHE A 367 -0.20 -14.71 -10.88
C PHE A 367 1.27 -14.78 -10.45
N ILE A 368 2.21 -14.90 -11.40
CA ILE A 368 3.64 -14.98 -11.09
C ILE A 368 4.16 -13.66 -10.50
N GLY A 369 3.67 -12.52 -10.99
CA GLY A 369 4.00 -11.20 -10.45
C GLY A 369 3.54 -11.04 -9.00
N HIS A 370 2.29 -11.43 -8.71
CA HIS A 370 1.74 -11.40 -7.35
C HIS A 370 2.50 -12.31 -6.35
N MET A 371 3.21 -13.34 -6.86
CA MET A 371 4.08 -14.19 -6.06
C MET A 371 5.55 -13.67 -5.96
N GLY A 372 5.77 -12.41 -6.33
CA GLY A 372 7.06 -11.75 -6.21
C GLY A 372 8.17 -12.31 -7.10
N GLY A 373 7.82 -13.03 -8.16
CA GLY A 373 8.80 -13.66 -9.06
C GLY A 373 9.60 -14.81 -8.43
N ILE A 374 9.30 -15.21 -7.19
CA ILE A 374 9.95 -16.35 -6.53
C ILE A 374 9.38 -17.65 -7.10
N ILE A 375 10.16 -18.34 -7.95
CA ILE A 375 9.73 -19.57 -8.63
C ILE A 375 9.23 -20.64 -7.64
N ALA A 376 9.80 -20.73 -6.45
CA ALA A 376 9.38 -21.69 -5.43
C ALA A 376 7.95 -21.45 -4.92
N ALA A 377 7.45 -20.21 -4.91
CA ALA A 377 6.15 -19.91 -4.37
C ALA A 377 4.98 -20.57 -5.14
N PRO A 378 4.86 -20.49 -6.48
CA PRO A 378 3.81 -21.19 -7.22
C PRO A 378 3.93 -22.73 -7.16
N ILE A 379 5.11 -23.29 -6.92
CA ILE A 379 5.30 -24.72 -6.72
C ILE A 379 4.57 -25.24 -5.47
N PHE A 380 4.12 -24.36 -4.57
CA PHE A 380 3.22 -24.70 -3.47
C PHE A 380 2.00 -25.51 -3.94
N PHE A 381 1.40 -25.15 -5.06
CA PHE A 381 0.22 -25.85 -5.58
C PHE A 381 0.54 -27.30 -6.00
N LEU A 382 1.75 -27.56 -6.50
CA LEU A 382 2.21 -28.93 -6.73
C LEU A 382 2.50 -29.66 -5.40
N ALA A 383 3.01 -28.94 -4.39
CA ALA A 383 3.25 -29.50 -3.06
C ALA A 383 1.92 -29.91 -2.36
N MET A 384 0.77 -29.38 -2.76
CA MET A 384 -0.54 -29.85 -2.29
C MET A 384 -0.84 -31.30 -2.65
N LEU A 385 -0.27 -31.82 -3.72
CA LEU A 385 -0.42 -33.24 -4.15
C LEU A 385 0.49 -34.19 -3.35
N HIS A 386 1.48 -33.64 -2.63
CA HIS A 386 2.42 -34.47 -1.88
C HIS A 386 1.86 -34.86 -0.49
N ILE A 387 2.14 -36.08 -0.04
CA ILE A 387 1.76 -36.57 1.29
C ILE A 387 2.87 -36.27 2.28
N PHE A 388 2.67 -35.27 3.15
CA PHE A 388 3.61 -34.96 4.22
C PHE A 388 3.45 -35.92 5.42
N LYS A 389 4.57 -36.41 5.95
CA LYS A 389 4.58 -37.33 7.10
C LYS A 389 4.21 -36.61 8.40
N LYS A 390 4.70 -35.38 8.60
CA LYS A 390 4.34 -34.55 9.78
C LYS A 390 2.92 -34.01 9.66
N ARG A 391 2.08 -34.30 10.67
CA ARG A 391 0.66 -33.90 10.68
C ARG A 391 0.50 -32.37 10.69
N GLU A 392 1.37 -31.66 11.39
CA GLU A 392 1.37 -30.21 11.49
C GLU A 392 1.61 -29.57 10.13
N VAL A 393 2.62 -30.04 9.40
CA VAL A 393 2.92 -29.58 8.03
C VAL A 393 1.79 -29.90 7.08
N ALA A 394 1.24 -31.13 7.16
CA ALA A 394 0.10 -31.54 6.34
C ALA A 394 -1.18 -30.73 6.60
N SER A 395 -1.43 -30.33 7.84
CA SER A 395 -2.59 -29.50 8.23
C SER A 395 -2.39 -28.03 7.84
N PHE A 396 -1.21 -27.47 8.10
CA PHE A 396 -0.94 -26.06 7.88
C PHE A 396 -0.99 -25.65 6.41
N ARG A 397 -0.61 -26.52 5.46
CA ARG A 397 -0.77 -26.22 4.03
C ARG A 397 -2.24 -25.92 3.64
N TRP A 398 -3.19 -26.60 4.28
CA TRP A 398 -4.62 -26.33 4.03
C TRP A 398 -5.06 -24.99 4.59
N ALA A 399 -4.47 -24.54 5.72
CA ALA A 399 -4.69 -23.18 6.23
C ALA A 399 -4.28 -22.13 5.19
N ILE A 400 -3.08 -22.27 4.63
CA ILE A 400 -2.55 -21.35 3.61
C ILE A 400 -3.46 -21.37 2.38
N LEU A 401 -3.81 -22.56 1.87
CA LEU A 401 -4.65 -22.70 0.68
C LEU A 401 -6.04 -22.07 0.88
N LEU A 402 -6.71 -22.37 2.00
CA LEU A 402 -8.05 -21.83 2.27
C LEU A 402 -8.01 -20.31 2.41
N MET A 403 -7.08 -19.76 3.19
CA MET A 403 -6.94 -18.31 3.32
C MET A 403 -6.63 -17.65 1.98
N TRP A 404 -5.77 -18.27 1.17
CA TRP A 404 -5.43 -17.78 -0.17
C TRP A 404 -6.64 -17.80 -1.11
N LEU A 405 -7.42 -18.89 -1.14
CA LEU A 405 -8.63 -19.00 -1.96
C LEU A 405 -9.67 -17.95 -1.59
N PHE A 406 -9.93 -17.75 -0.30
CA PHE A 406 -10.86 -16.70 0.13
C PHE A 406 -10.31 -15.31 -0.18
N ALA A 407 -9.01 -15.06 -0.02
CA ALA A 407 -8.38 -13.82 -0.43
C ALA A 407 -8.55 -13.55 -1.93
N ALA A 408 -8.37 -14.58 -2.78
CA ALA A 408 -8.58 -14.48 -4.22
C ALA A 408 -10.03 -14.10 -4.59
N VAL A 409 -11.01 -14.72 -3.91
CA VAL A 409 -12.42 -14.35 -4.05
C VAL A 409 -12.65 -12.90 -3.61
N GLY A 410 -12.06 -12.49 -2.49
CA GLY A 410 -12.16 -11.12 -1.98
C GLY A 410 -11.60 -10.08 -2.95
N MET A 411 -10.44 -10.35 -3.53
CA MET A 411 -9.84 -9.48 -4.53
C MET A 411 -10.66 -9.44 -5.83
N ALA A 412 -11.21 -10.59 -6.27
CA ALA A 412 -12.12 -10.62 -7.41
C ALA A 412 -13.42 -9.84 -7.14
N TRP A 413 -13.92 -9.89 -5.92
CA TRP A 413 -15.13 -9.17 -5.52
C TRP A 413 -14.91 -7.66 -5.48
N LEU A 414 -13.80 -7.20 -4.87
CA LEU A 414 -13.49 -5.78 -4.74
C LEU A 414 -13.04 -5.14 -6.05
N GLY A 415 -12.60 -5.92 -7.02
CA GLY A 415 -12.04 -5.44 -8.26
C GLY A 415 -10.59 -5.00 -8.12
N MET A 416 -9.75 -5.49 -9.01
CA MET A 416 -8.34 -5.13 -9.14
C MET A 416 -8.08 -4.70 -10.58
N ASP A 417 -7.07 -3.89 -10.79
CA ASP A 417 -6.63 -3.50 -12.13
C ASP A 417 -5.65 -4.50 -12.78
N GLY A 418 -5.39 -5.64 -12.12
CA GLY A 418 -4.41 -6.63 -12.54
C GLY A 418 -2.96 -6.27 -12.23
N SER A 419 -2.72 -5.10 -11.63
CA SER A 419 -1.38 -4.67 -11.21
C SER A 419 -0.93 -5.40 -9.94
N ALA A 420 0.29 -5.94 -9.94
CA ALA A 420 0.91 -6.52 -8.76
C ALA A 420 1.19 -5.49 -7.64
N HIS A 421 1.03 -4.19 -7.92
CA HIS A 421 1.20 -3.10 -6.97
C HIS A 421 -0.12 -2.46 -6.55
N HIS A 422 -1.25 -3.09 -6.89
CA HIS A 422 -2.56 -2.57 -6.49
C HIS A 422 -2.71 -2.53 -4.97
N ALA A 423 -3.33 -1.48 -4.45
CA ALA A 423 -3.47 -1.27 -3.02
C ALA A 423 -4.25 -2.38 -2.29
N SER A 424 -5.10 -3.10 -3.01
CA SER A 424 -5.86 -4.24 -2.49
C SER A 424 -5.16 -5.59 -2.70
N ASP A 425 -3.96 -5.62 -3.31
CA ASP A 425 -3.22 -6.88 -3.44
C ASP A 425 -2.77 -7.39 -2.06
N ILE A 426 -3.29 -8.55 -1.70
CA ILE A 426 -2.98 -9.23 -0.44
C ILE A 426 -2.16 -10.50 -0.66
N TYR A 427 -1.88 -10.91 -1.89
CA TYR A 427 -1.17 -12.16 -2.15
C TYR A 427 0.26 -12.18 -1.61
N LEU A 428 0.89 -11.01 -1.50
CA LEU A 428 2.25 -10.91 -0.98
C LEU A 428 2.43 -11.51 0.42
N ILE A 429 1.36 -11.53 1.26
CA ILE A 429 1.45 -12.09 2.61
C ILE A 429 1.68 -13.60 2.62
N PHE A 430 1.27 -14.29 1.55
CA PHE A 430 1.41 -15.74 1.39
C PHE A 430 2.78 -16.17 0.83
N ILE A 431 3.54 -15.25 0.23
CA ILE A 431 4.82 -15.56 -0.43
C ILE A 431 5.76 -16.41 0.43
N PRO A 432 6.07 -16.06 1.70
CA PRO A 432 7.01 -16.84 2.49
C PRO A 432 6.53 -18.27 2.73
N PHE A 433 5.24 -18.42 3.06
CA PHE A 433 4.66 -19.72 3.42
C PHE A 433 4.56 -20.64 2.20
N MET A 434 4.16 -20.12 1.05
CA MET A 434 4.15 -20.87 -0.20
C MET A 434 5.58 -21.26 -0.63
N THR A 435 6.53 -20.34 -0.44
CA THR A 435 7.95 -20.61 -0.71
C THR A 435 8.50 -21.76 0.14
N PHE A 436 8.11 -21.85 1.44
CA PHE A 436 8.51 -22.99 2.29
C PHE A 436 8.10 -24.33 1.70
N TYR A 437 6.85 -24.46 1.27
CA TYR A 437 6.35 -25.72 0.71
C TYR A 437 6.92 -26.01 -0.68
N GLY A 438 7.01 -25.00 -1.53
CA GLY A 438 7.54 -25.17 -2.87
C GLY A 438 9.02 -25.54 -2.86
N LEU A 439 9.82 -24.82 -2.08
CA LEU A 439 11.25 -25.14 -1.92
C LEU A 439 11.45 -26.50 -1.25
N GLY A 440 10.66 -26.82 -0.22
CA GLY A 440 10.67 -28.11 0.43
C GLY A 440 10.39 -29.25 -0.56
N LEU A 441 9.43 -29.09 -1.47
CA LEU A 441 9.15 -30.06 -2.53
C LEU A 441 10.32 -30.17 -3.51
N ILE A 442 10.88 -29.06 -3.98
CA ILE A 442 12.05 -29.05 -4.89
C ILE A 442 13.21 -29.82 -4.28
N LEU A 443 13.58 -29.49 -3.04
CA LEU A 443 14.73 -30.13 -2.37
C LEU A 443 14.47 -31.62 -2.11
N MET A 444 13.25 -32.02 -1.78
CA MET A 444 12.88 -33.40 -1.59
C MET A 444 12.91 -34.19 -2.91
N MET A 445 12.39 -33.62 -3.99
CA MET A 445 12.46 -34.29 -5.32
C MET A 445 13.89 -34.42 -5.79
N TRP A 446 14.71 -33.39 -5.54
CA TRP A 446 16.13 -33.44 -5.86
C TRP A 446 16.87 -34.53 -5.07
N SER A 447 16.60 -34.66 -3.77
CA SER A 447 17.23 -35.69 -2.94
C SER A 447 16.90 -37.12 -3.41
N LYS A 448 15.74 -37.32 -4.04
CA LYS A 448 15.35 -38.63 -4.61
C LYS A 448 16.07 -39.00 -5.92
N LEU A 449 16.65 -38.01 -6.60
CA LEU A 449 17.39 -38.25 -7.85
C LEU A 449 18.78 -38.86 -7.58
N GLU A 450 19.21 -38.93 -6.31
CA GLU A 450 20.50 -39.48 -5.86
C GLU A 450 21.73 -38.98 -6.67
N ILE A 451 21.65 -37.79 -7.22
CA ILE A 451 22.68 -37.16 -8.02
C ILE A 451 23.83 -36.74 -7.10
N ASN A 452 24.92 -37.48 -7.13
CA ASN A 452 26.07 -37.25 -6.25
C ASN A 452 27.15 -36.36 -6.89
N ILE A 453 26.72 -35.39 -7.71
CA ILE A 453 27.63 -34.43 -8.37
C ILE A 453 27.59 -33.11 -7.55
N ARG A 454 28.71 -32.86 -6.81
CA ARG A 454 28.85 -31.68 -5.92
C ARG A 454 28.55 -30.35 -6.64
N ILE A 455 29.06 -30.18 -7.86
CA ILE A 455 28.82 -28.95 -8.66
C ILE A 455 27.33 -28.74 -8.94
N LEU A 456 26.62 -29.81 -9.29
CA LEU A 456 25.18 -29.72 -9.61
C LEU A 456 24.33 -29.36 -8.37
N ASN A 457 24.73 -29.87 -7.19
CA ASN A 457 24.10 -29.52 -5.93
C ASN A 457 24.31 -28.04 -5.57
N ILE A 458 25.50 -27.48 -5.84
CA ILE A 458 25.78 -26.06 -5.63
C ILE A 458 24.96 -25.21 -6.60
N ILE A 459 24.91 -25.58 -7.89
CA ILE A 459 24.11 -24.88 -8.90
C ILE A 459 22.64 -24.86 -8.48
N LEU A 460 22.05 -25.99 -8.10
CA LEU A 460 20.65 -26.04 -7.66
C LEU A 460 20.39 -25.15 -6.44
N GLY A 461 21.33 -25.10 -5.50
CA GLY A 461 21.22 -24.20 -4.35
C GLY A 461 21.31 -22.72 -4.72
N CYS A 462 22.14 -22.35 -5.69
CA CYS A 462 22.40 -20.97 -6.08
C CYS A 462 21.37 -20.43 -7.08
N VAL A 463 20.84 -21.22 -7.99
CA VAL A 463 19.91 -20.79 -9.04
C VAL A 463 18.68 -20.06 -8.48
N PRO A 464 17.96 -20.54 -7.46
CA PRO A 464 16.83 -19.83 -6.90
C PRO A 464 17.19 -18.43 -6.39
N PHE A 465 18.37 -18.28 -5.76
CA PHE A 465 18.84 -16.97 -5.28
C PHE A 465 19.19 -16.03 -6.43
N VAL A 466 19.90 -16.52 -7.44
CA VAL A 466 20.25 -15.71 -8.60
C VAL A 466 19.00 -15.23 -9.33
N VAL A 467 18.05 -16.12 -9.55
CA VAL A 467 16.79 -15.77 -10.23
C VAL A 467 15.97 -14.77 -9.40
N SER A 468 15.84 -14.98 -8.09
CA SER A 468 15.11 -14.05 -7.21
C SER A 468 15.80 -12.70 -7.04
N ALA A 469 17.15 -12.66 -7.09
CA ALA A 469 17.91 -11.43 -6.99
C ALA A 469 18.01 -10.65 -8.31
N MET A 470 17.81 -11.31 -9.46
CA MET A 470 17.99 -10.70 -10.77
C MET A 470 17.19 -9.40 -10.98
N PRO A 471 15.88 -9.31 -10.62
CA PRO A 471 15.13 -8.07 -10.75
C PRO A 471 15.75 -6.95 -9.91
N MET A 472 16.11 -7.23 -8.65
CA MET A 472 16.76 -6.27 -7.76
C MET A 472 18.12 -5.80 -8.31
N VAL A 473 18.96 -6.72 -8.82
CA VAL A 473 20.24 -6.37 -9.45
C VAL A 473 20.02 -5.49 -10.68
N ARG A 474 19.04 -5.82 -11.52
CA ARG A 474 18.70 -4.99 -12.70
C ARG A 474 18.25 -3.59 -12.30
N ALA A 475 17.44 -3.46 -11.26
CA ALA A 475 17.01 -2.15 -10.80
C ALA A 475 18.18 -1.27 -10.29
N PHE A 476 19.27 -1.88 -9.79
CA PHE A 476 20.49 -1.14 -9.43
C PHE A 476 21.42 -0.87 -10.62
N THR A 477 21.52 -1.79 -11.57
CA THR A 477 22.49 -1.68 -12.67
C THR A 477 21.93 -0.93 -13.87
N ASP A 478 20.63 -1.02 -14.11
CA ASP A 478 19.94 -0.33 -15.20
C ASP A 478 18.75 0.48 -14.65
N PRO A 479 19.04 1.53 -13.87
CA PRO A 479 17.98 2.38 -13.34
C PRO A 479 17.23 3.03 -14.51
N PRO A 480 15.90 3.06 -14.50
CA PRO A 480 15.11 3.62 -15.58
C PRO A 480 15.59 5.04 -15.90
N ARG A 481 15.93 5.31 -17.15
CA ARG A 481 16.35 6.62 -17.64
C ARG A 481 15.17 7.57 -17.55
N LEU A 482 15.13 8.36 -16.50
CA LEU A 482 14.04 9.28 -16.27
C LEU A 482 14.30 10.60 -16.98
N ASN A 483 13.67 10.75 -18.12
CA ASN A 483 13.55 12.05 -18.77
C ASN A 483 12.43 12.91 -18.15
N VAL A 484 11.61 12.34 -17.29
CA VAL A 484 10.44 12.98 -16.67
C VAL A 484 10.41 12.63 -15.19
N VAL A 485 9.98 13.56 -14.42
CA VAL A 485 9.78 13.40 -12.98
C VAL A 485 8.75 12.31 -12.72
N PHE A 486 9.13 11.37 -11.88
CA PHE A 486 8.32 10.20 -11.57
C PHE A 486 7.83 10.24 -10.12
N PRO A 487 6.72 9.69 -9.84
CA PRO A 487 5.57 9.32 -10.69
C PRO A 487 5.02 10.57 -11.38
N PRO A 488 3.94 10.61 -12.16
CA PRO A 488 3.60 11.76 -13.02
C PRO A 488 3.40 13.09 -12.26
N TYR A 489 4.21 13.37 -11.25
CA TYR A 489 4.21 14.59 -10.44
C TYR A 489 5.63 14.97 -10.02
N TYR A 490 5.81 16.26 -9.75
CA TYR A 490 7.05 16.86 -9.27
C TYR A 490 6.84 17.39 -7.85
N PRO A 491 7.32 16.67 -6.81
CA PRO A 491 7.03 17.03 -5.42
C PRO A 491 7.36 18.48 -5.06
N LEU A 492 8.50 18.99 -5.50
CA LEU A 492 8.89 20.39 -5.26
C LEU A 492 7.96 21.39 -5.93
N GLY A 493 7.54 21.13 -7.17
CA GLY A 493 6.59 21.99 -7.89
C GLY A 493 5.22 21.99 -7.23
N ILE A 494 4.77 20.83 -6.74
CA ILE A 494 3.52 20.73 -5.99
C ILE A 494 3.62 21.43 -4.64
N ALA A 495 4.73 21.27 -3.91
CA ALA A 495 4.95 21.95 -2.64
C ALA A 495 4.91 23.48 -2.80
N GLY A 496 5.37 24.01 -3.94
CA GLY A 496 5.31 25.45 -4.27
C GLY A 496 3.87 26.00 -4.35
N LEU A 497 2.86 25.17 -4.57
CA LEU A 497 1.46 25.62 -4.52
C LEU A 497 1.08 26.16 -3.14
N SER A 498 1.73 25.70 -2.08
CA SER A 498 1.51 26.24 -0.72
C SER A 498 1.89 27.70 -0.56
N ASP A 499 2.69 28.24 -1.46
CA ASP A 499 3.09 29.63 -1.46
C ASP A 499 2.04 30.55 -2.07
N TRP A 500 1.18 30.01 -2.93
CA TRP A 500 0.18 30.78 -3.69
C TRP A 500 -1.24 30.61 -3.16
N PHE A 501 -1.51 29.51 -2.46
CA PHE A 501 -2.85 29.15 -1.98
C PHE A 501 -2.86 28.99 -0.46
N ASP A 502 -3.91 29.46 0.18
CA ASP A 502 -4.10 29.36 1.63
C ASP A 502 -4.68 28.00 2.06
N GLN A 503 -4.71 27.75 3.37
CA GLN A 503 -5.31 26.53 3.94
C GLN A 503 -6.83 26.42 3.67
N ARG A 504 -7.50 27.54 3.38
CA ARG A 504 -8.94 27.60 3.07
C ARG A 504 -9.24 27.30 1.62
N ASP A 505 -8.26 27.46 0.75
CA ASP A 505 -8.41 27.26 -0.69
C ASP A 505 -8.61 25.78 -1.00
N ILE A 506 -9.42 25.50 -2.01
CA ILE A 506 -9.61 24.15 -2.54
C ILE A 506 -8.98 24.10 -3.93
N ILE A 507 -8.03 23.19 -4.10
CA ILE A 507 -7.37 22.94 -5.37
C ILE A 507 -8.01 21.71 -6.02
N CYS A 508 -8.70 21.90 -7.14
CA CYS A 508 -9.18 20.80 -7.95
C CYS A 508 -8.02 20.25 -8.79
N THR A 509 -7.80 18.93 -8.78
CA THR A 509 -6.65 18.32 -9.45
C THR A 509 -6.91 16.86 -9.82
N ASP A 510 -6.20 16.38 -10.84
CA ASP A 510 -6.16 14.97 -11.22
C ASP A 510 -5.37 14.11 -10.21
N MET A 511 -4.57 14.74 -9.32
CA MET A 511 -3.74 14.05 -8.32
C MET A 511 -3.93 14.64 -6.91
N PRO A 512 -5.14 14.51 -6.32
CA PRO A 512 -5.46 15.14 -5.04
C PRO A 512 -4.60 14.62 -3.89
N TRP A 513 -4.18 13.34 -3.90
CA TRP A 513 -3.29 12.75 -2.91
C TRP A 513 -1.93 13.44 -2.85
N ALA A 514 -1.32 13.71 -4.01
CA ALA A 514 -0.02 14.36 -4.08
C ALA A 514 -0.10 15.83 -3.67
N THR A 515 -1.15 16.55 -4.10
CA THR A 515 -1.37 17.95 -3.75
C THR A 515 -1.67 18.10 -2.26
N ALA A 516 -2.52 17.22 -1.71
CA ALA A 516 -2.79 17.20 -0.28
C ALA A 516 -1.54 16.86 0.54
N TRP A 517 -0.69 15.95 0.07
CA TRP A 517 0.50 15.51 0.80
C TRP A 517 1.63 16.53 0.75
N TYR A 518 2.03 16.98 -0.44
CA TYR A 518 3.20 17.84 -0.61
C TYR A 518 2.90 19.33 -0.43
N ALA A 519 1.74 19.82 -0.87
CA ALA A 519 1.36 21.21 -0.69
C ALA A 519 0.59 21.49 0.61
N ASP A 520 0.14 20.45 1.31
CA ASP A 520 -0.68 20.57 2.53
C ASP A 520 -1.95 21.40 2.31
N ARG A 521 -2.63 21.24 1.17
CA ARG A 521 -3.85 21.97 0.77
C ARG A 521 -5.02 21.02 0.59
N ASN A 522 -6.24 21.54 0.78
CA ASN A 522 -7.46 20.80 0.44
C ASN A 522 -7.49 20.53 -1.05
N SER A 523 -7.59 19.27 -1.42
CA SER A 523 -7.47 18.82 -2.79
C SER A 523 -8.70 18.04 -3.20
N LEU A 524 -9.45 18.58 -4.13
CA LEU A 524 -10.62 17.94 -4.73
C LEU A 524 -10.17 17.09 -5.91
N TRP A 525 -10.56 15.82 -5.92
CA TRP A 525 -10.31 14.98 -7.09
C TRP A 525 -11.12 15.49 -8.27
N LEU A 526 -10.45 15.71 -9.39
CA LEU A 526 -11.01 16.21 -10.63
C LEU A 526 -12.27 15.43 -11.01
N PRO A 527 -13.47 16.04 -11.07
CA PRO A 527 -14.69 15.34 -11.43
C PRO A 527 -14.61 14.82 -12.87
N GLN A 528 -15.52 13.92 -13.25
CA GLN A 528 -15.49 13.32 -14.59
C GLN A 528 -15.77 14.35 -15.67
N THR A 529 -16.75 15.21 -15.44
CA THR A 529 -17.22 16.20 -16.43
C THR A 529 -16.94 17.62 -15.99
N ILE A 530 -16.86 18.53 -16.95
CA ILE A 530 -16.76 19.97 -16.67
C ILE A 530 -18.05 20.50 -16.06
N THR A 531 -19.18 19.91 -16.41
CA THR A 531 -20.48 20.24 -15.80
C THR A 531 -20.49 19.93 -14.32
N ASP A 532 -19.99 18.75 -13.91
CA ASP A 532 -19.85 18.40 -12.49
C ASP A 532 -18.91 19.36 -11.75
N PHE A 533 -17.85 19.84 -12.43
CA PHE A 533 -16.96 20.86 -11.87
C PHE A 533 -17.71 22.16 -11.55
N HIS A 534 -18.53 22.65 -12.50
CA HIS A 534 -19.34 23.84 -12.26
C HIS A 534 -20.37 23.62 -11.16
N GLU A 535 -21.02 22.47 -11.14
CA GLU A 535 -21.96 22.13 -10.07
C GLU A 535 -21.28 22.12 -8.69
N LEU A 536 -20.10 21.51 -8.58
CA LEU A 536 -19.33 21.50 -7.36
C LEU A 536 -18.91 22.92 -6.94
N ASN A 537 -18.36 23.71 -7.89
CA ASN A 537 -17.89 25.05 -7.59
C ASN A 537 -19.03 25.97 -7.15
N ASP A 538 -20.10 26.01 -7.91
CA ASP A 538 -21.15 27.04 -7.77
C ASP A 538 -22.12 26.70 -6.61
N PHE A 539 -22.46 25.42 -6.47
CA PHE A 539 -23.52 25.00 -5.54
C PHE A 539 -23.02 24.28 -4.29
N ARG A 540 -21.88 23.55 -4.36
CA ARG A 540 -21.40 22.75 -3.22
C ARG A 540 -20.32 23.47 -2.41
N PHE A 541 -19.45 24.19 -3.07
CA PHE A 541 -18.32 24.87 -2.43
C PHE A 541 -18.47 26.38 -2.35
N ASN A 542 -19.56 26.96 -2.80
CA ASN A 542 -19.81 28.40 -2.82
C ASN A 542 -18.63 29.18 -3.42
N SER A 543 -18.18 28.76 -4.61
CA SER A 543 -17.05 29.35 -5.35
C SER A 543 -15.70 29.33 -4.59
N ARG A 544 -15.49 28.34 -3.73
CA ARG A 544 -14.20 28.15 -3.00
C ARG A 544 -13.17 27.33 -3.76
N ILE A 545 -13.50 26.78 -4.93
CA ILE A 545 -12.50 26.13 -5.79
C ILE A 545 -11.70 27.26 -6.43
N THR A 546 -10.53 27.55 -5.87
CA THR A 546 -9.68 28.68 -6.24
C THR A 546 -8.63 28.33 -7.27
N ALA A 547 -8.39 27.02 -7.48
CA ALA A 547 -7.44 26.54 -8.46
C ALA A 547 -7.86 25.23 -9.12
N LEU A 548 -7.43 25.06 -10.37
CA LEU A 548 -7.45 23.81 -11.11
C LEU A 548 -6.01 23.48 -11.52
N PHE A 549 -5.46 22.44 -10.94
CA PHE A 549 -4.08 22.00 -11.20
C PHE A 549 -4.10 20.68 -11.94
N LEU A 550 -3.70 20.72 -13.21
CA LEU A 550 -3.67 19.58 -14.12
C LEU A 550 -2.22 19.13 -14.35
N THR A 551 -1.99 17.84 -14.17
CA THR A 551 -0.69 17.21 -14.34
C THR A 551 -0.61 16.43 -15.66
N PRO A 552 0.54 15.85 -16.03
CA PRO A 552 0.61 14.95 -17.17
C PRO A 552 -0.33 13.73 -17.11
N GLU A 553 -0.91 13.42 -15.95
CA GLU A 553 -1.90 12.33 -15.82
C GLU A 553 -3.14 12.60 -16.69
N SER A 554 -3.69 13.80 -16.61
CA SER A 554 -4.81 14.20 -17.46
C SER A 554 -4.40 14.67 -18.85
N GLY A 555 -3.15 15.13 -19.03
CA GLY A 555 -2.69 15.79 -20.24
C GLY A 555 -1.82 14.96 -21.19
N TYR A 556 -1.19 13.87 -20.75
CA TYR A 556 -0.17 13.20 -21.55
C TYR A 556 -0.42 11.73 -21.84
N ARG A 557 -0.94 10.96 -20.90
CA ARG A 557 -1.18 9.52 -21.09
C ARG A 557 -2.40 9.20 -21.92
N GLY A 558 -3.39 10.04 -21.87
CA GLY A 558 -4.68 9.82 -22.48
C GLY A 558 -4.93 10.63 -23.73
N LEU A 559 -4.34 11.83 -23.82
CA LEU A 559 -4.81 12.85 -24.77
C LEU A 559 -4.83 12.39 -26.22
N LEU A 560 -3.81 11.69 -26.67
CA LEU A 560 -3.74 11.22 -28.06
C LEU A 560 -4.45 9.89 -28.30
N ASN A 561 -4.43 8.99 -27.30
CA ASN A 561 -5.10 7.69 -27.40
C ASN A 561 -6.58 7.75 -26.97
N GLU A 562 -6.92 8.63 -26.02
CA GLU A 562 -8.27 8.76 -25.47
C GLU A 562 -9.15 9.72 -26.25
N ILE A 563 -8.60 10.73 -26.93
CA ILE A 563 -9.36 11.62 -27.85
C ILE A 563 -9.87 10.84 -29.05
N GLY A 564 -9.15 9.82 -29.49
CA GLY A 564 -9.56 8.94 -30.60
C GLY A 564 -10.47 7.78 -30.22
N GLY A 565 -10.64 7.49 -28.91
CA GLY A 565 -11.43 6.37 -28.38
C GLY A 565 -12.74 6.82 -27.71
N GLU A 566 -13.82 6.11 -27.95
CA GLU A 566 -15.08 6.30 -27.22
C GLU A 566 -14.87 5.86 -25.77
N GLY A 567 -14.72 6.81 -24.83
CA GLY A 567 -14.75 6.54 -23.39
C GLY A 567 -13.48 6.76 -22.59
N GLY A 568 -12.55 7.58 -23.07
CA GLY A 568 -11.36 7.95 -22.29
C GLY A 568 -11.69 8.63 -20.94
N GLU A 569 -10.98 8.24 -19.90
CA GLU A 569 -11.24 8.66 -18.52
C GLU A 569 -11.17 10.17 -18.29
N TYR A 570 -10.34 10.87 -19.06
CA TYR A 570 -10.12 12.33 -18.99
C TYR A 570 -10.49 13.06 -20.28
N ARG A 571 -11.36 12.49 -21.11
CA ARG A 571 -11.67 13.01 -22.45
C ARG A 571 -12.10 14.49 -22.44
N GLU A 572 -13.07 14.88 -21.61
CA GLU A 572 -13.56 16.26 -21.56
C GLU A 572 -12.47 17.23 -21.09
N TRP A 573 -11.68 16.82 -20.11
CA TRP A 573 -10.56 17.61 -19.59
C TRP A 573 -9.43 17.74 -20.62
N GLY A 574 -9.16 16.69 -21.38
CA GLY A 574 -8.22 16.73 -22.50
C GLY A 574 -8.66 17.71 -23.59
N GLU A 575 -9.93 17.65 -23.98
CA GLU A 575 -10.52 18.61 -24.93
C GLU A 575 -10.48 20.04 -24.37
N PHE A 576 -10.77 20.22 -23.08
CA PHE A 576 -10.68 21.51 -22.40
C PHE A 576 -9.26 22.09 -22.48
N ILE A 577 -8.24 21.30 -22.19
CA ILE A 577 -6.84 21.73 -22.27
C ILE A 577 -6.48 22.18 -23.69
N MET A 578 -6.96 21.47 -24.71
CA MET A 578 -6.68 21.81 -26.11
C MET A 578 -7.47 23.02 -26.59
N ARG A 579 -8.73 23.18 -26.18
CA ARG A 579 -9.58 24.32 -26.56
C ARG A 579 -9.22 25.62 -25.87
N THR A 580 -8.71 25.56 -24.61
CA THR A 580 -8.29 26.73 -23.84
C THR A 580 -6.98 27.37 -24.30
N ALA A 581 -6.39 26.87 -25.38
CA ALA A 581 -5.45 27.71 -26.17
C ALA A 581 -6.13 29.01 -26.68
N ARG A 582 -7.47 29.03 -26.79
CA ARG A 582 -8.27 30.22 -27.03
C ARG A 582 -9.14 30.44 -25.80
N ALA A 583 -8.89 31.54 -25.08
CA ALA A 583 -9.52 31.88 -23.77
C ALA A 583 -11.03 31.59 -23.79
N ASN A 584 -11.48 30.65 -22.96
CA ASN A 584 -12.89 30.51 -22.62
C ASN A 584 -13.23 31.59 -21.58
N ALA A 585 -13.83 32.70 -22.04
CA ALA A 585 -14.21 33.82 -21.20
C ALA A 585 -15.17 33.47 -20.05
N ASN A 586 -15.75 32.27 -20.06
CA ASN A 586 -16.77 31.82 -19.11
C ASN A 586 -16.24 30.81 -18.08
N PHE A 587 -14.94 30.47 -18.08
CA PHE A 587 -14.42 29.56 -17.05
C PHE A 587 -14.11 30.34 -15.76
N PRO A 588 -14.51 29.84 -14.57
CA PRO A 588 -14.40 30.59 -13.31
C PRO A 588 -12.96 30.85 -12.85
N LEU A 589 -11.97 30.22 -13.49
CA LEU A 589 -10.54 30.35 -13.17
C LEU A 589 -9.80 30.97 -14.37
N PRO A 590 -9.76 32.31 -14.52
CA PRO A 590 -9.25 32.97 -15.73
C PRO A 590 -7.72 33.03 -15.80
N ALA A 591 -7.01 33.02 -14.66
CA ALA A 591 -5.56 33.09 -14.65
C ALA A 591 -4.94 31.73 -14.99
N LYS A 592 -3.93 31.71 -15.87
CA LYS A 592 -3.28 30.47 -16.34
C LYS A 592 -1.77 30.56 -16.22
N LEU A 593 -1.14 29.53 -15.64
CA LEU A 593 0.30 29.37 -15.51
C LEU A 593 0.71 27.96 -15.94
N ALA A 594 1.78 27.84 -16.72
CA ALA A 594 2.40 26.57 -17.06
C ALA A 594 3.65 26.36 -16.17
N ILE A 595 3.66 25.29 -15.39
CA ILE A 595 4.64 25.02 -14.35
C ILE A 595 5.44 23.76 -14.66
N GLY A 596 6.59 23.62 -14.00
CA GLY A 596 7.38 22.39 -13.97
C GLY A 596 8.28 22.19 -15.19
N PRO A 597 9.02 21.07 -15.20
CA PRO A 597 9.92 20.72 -16.29
C PRO A 597 9.13 20.63 -17.61
N LYS A 598 9.64 21.31 -18.65
CA LYS A 598 8.99 21.38 -19.97
C LYS A 598 7.56 21.95 -19.97
N ARG A 599 7.12 22.63 -18.90
CA ARG A 599 5.78 23.24 -18.77
C ARG A 599 4.61 22.26 -18.95
N HIS A 600 4.77 21.04 -18.47
CA HIS A 600 3.74 19.99 -18.61
C HIS A 600 2.62 20.08 -17.55
N TYR A 601 2.79 20.88 -16.51
CA TYR A 601 1.77 21.13 -15.49
C TYR A 601 1.05 22.43 -15.81
N ILE A 602 -0.26 22.41 -15.73
CA ILE A 602 -1.10 23.56 -16.02
C ILE A 602 -1.86 23.94 -14.77
N LEU A 603 -1.69 25.17 -14.32
CA LEU A 603 -2.42 25.75 -13.20
C LEU A 603 -3.36 26.83 -13.74
N TYR A 604 -4.64 26.71 -13.42
CA TYR A 604 -5.63 27.78 -13.54
C TYR A 604 -5.95 28.27 -12.14
N ALA A 605 -6.19 29.58 -11.97
CA ALA A 605 -6.56 30.18 -10.69
C ALA A 605 -7.62 31.27 -10.86
N ASP A 606 -8.29 31.58 -9.77
CA ASP A 606 -9.30 32.66 -9.69
C ASP A 606 -8.73 34.03 -10.05
N ARG A 607 -7.45 34.24 -9.74
CA ARG A 607 -6.68 35.45 -10.05
C ARG A 607 -5.21 35.11 -10.22
N ASN A 608 -4.43 36.05 -10.70
CA ASN A 608 -2.98 35.91 -10.75
C ASN A 608 -2.41 35.99 -9.33
N ARG A 609 -1.95 34.85 -8.79
CA ARG A 609 -1.44 34.70 -7.42
C ARG A 609 0.09 34.56 -7.38
N TRP A 610 0.74 34.37 -8.53
CA TRP A 610 2.18 34.16 -8.63
C TRP A 610 2.98 35.45 -8.88
N ASP A 611 2.36 36.51 -9.38
CA ASP A 611 3.02 37.80 -9.58
C ASP A 611 2.94 38.72 -8.32
N ALA A 612 2.05 38.42 -7.38
CA ALA A 612 1.82 39.21 -6.16
C ALA A 612 2.99 39.14 -5.13
N ARG A 613 4.10 38.45 -5.48
CA ARG A 613 5.29 38.36 -4.62
C ARG A 613 6.35 39.44 -4.89
N ASN A 614 6.14 40.30 -5.87
CA ASN A 614 7.06 41.40 -6.18
C ASN A 614 6.59 42.77 -5.61
N ASP A 615 5.50 42.81 -4.89
CA ASP A 615 5.03 43.92 -4.08
C ASP A 615 5.17 43.53 -2.57
#